data_08c45761445d2a588a4a8f483c07d042
#
_entry.id   08c45761445d2a588a4a8f483c07d042
#
_cell.length_a   1.000
_cell.length_b   1.000
_cell.length_c   1.000
_cell.angle_alpha   90.00
_cell.angle_beta   90.00
_cell.angle_gamma   90.00
#
_symmetry.space_group_name_H-M   'P 1'
#
loop_
_entity.id
_entity.type
_entity.pdbx_description
1 polymer ?
#
loop_
_entity_poly.entity_id
_entity_poly.type
_entity_poly.pdbx_seq_one_letter_code
_entity_poly.pdbx_strand_id
1 'polypeptide(L)'
;MVTKNNLMRSILSIIALFSCCTLAAQEYIPTYGREPMRGELLVYPSAREAAEADGSDNKYFKHLNEWTQKGNSFTTDFTVPFAWANRQVLFRLGWASADYEIRVNGEAVAYNSDCNAPAEFNLTRHAKEGRNTLEVILSSPSKVERLESWKNDASPAIGAAWVMSQPTLRIRDILTKTWRSTEEGDNVMAEVGLVVKSEALNPRTSRVHYELLSPAGKTSATGYKDIKLNMRGEDTLRF
;
A
#
# COMPACT_ATOMS: atom_id res chain seq x y z
N MET A 1 -0.74 65.51 26.78
CA MET A 1 -1.80 64.48 26.96
C MET A 1 -2.06 63.62 25.69
N VAL A 2 -1.29 63.83 24.62
CA VAL A 2 -1.47 63.15 23.32
C VAL A 2 -0.64 61.85 23.19
N THR A 3 0.43 61.67 23.98
CA THR A 3 1.36 60.54 23.84
C THR A 3 0.86 59.23 24.43
N LYS A 4 -0.01 59.22 25.43
CA LYS A 4 -0.53 58.01 26.09
C LYS A 4 -1.54 57.25 25.21
N ASN A 5 -2.36 57.96 24.43
CA ASN A 5 -3.36 57.36 23.55
C ASN A 5 -2.74 56.69 22.30
N ASN A 6 -1.62 57.25 21.80
CA ASN A 6 -0.96 56.63 20.65
C ASN A 6 -0.18 55.37 21.02
N LEU A 7 0.41 55.34 22.22
CA LEU A 7 1.07 54.13 22.72
C LEU A 7 0.06 52.98 22.97
N MET A 8 -1.09 53.28 23.53
CA MET A 8 -2.14 52.30 23.78
C MET A 8 -2.77 51.77 22.49
N ARG A 9 -2.94 52.61 21.46
CA ARG A 9 -3.39 52.20 20.12
C ARG A 9 -2.35 51.31 19.42
N SER A 10 -1.07 51.61 19.54
CA SER A 10 0.01 50.78 18.99
C SER A 10 0.13 49.44 19.68
N ILE A 11 -0.05 49.36 21.01
CA ILE A 11 -0.06 48.11 21.76
C ILE A 11 -1.28 47.24 21.40
N LEU A 12 -2.48 47.84 21.26
CA LEU A 12 -3.68 47.13 20.82
C LEU A 12 -3.51 46.60 19.38
N SER A 13 -2.89 47.35 18.48
CA SER A 13 -2.62 46.90 17.10
C SER A 13 -1.61 45.73 17.05
N ILE A 14 -0.60 45.74 17.90
CA ILE A 14 0.39 44.67 18.02
C ILE A 14 -0.26 43.42 18.60
N ILE A 15 -1.13 43.53 19.63
CA ILE A 15 -1.86 42.42 20.20
C ILE A 15 -2.86 41.83 19.19
N ALA A 16 -3.55 42.67 18.38
CA ALA A 16 -4.43 42.22 17.31
C ALA A 16 -3.66 41.51 16.18
N LEU A 17 -2.45 41.96 15.83
CA LEU A 17 -1.59 41.30 14.88
C LEU A 17 -1.09 39.92 15.41
N PHE A 18 -0.74 39.81 16.69
CA PHE A 18 -0.34 38.55 17.30
C PHE A 18 -1.53 37.60 17.48
N SER A 19 -2.74 38.08 17.70
CA SER A 19 -3.94 37.25 17.81
C SER A 19 -4.42 36.69 16.46
N CYS A 20 -4.04 37.30 15.33
CA CYS A 20 -4.35 36.80 13.99
C CYS A 20 -3.38 35.71 13.50
N CYS A 21 -2.27 35.45 14.20
CA CYS A 21 -1.27 34.47 13.82
C CYS A 21 -1.41 33.12 14.54
N THR A 22 -2.49 32.87 15.25
CA THR A 22 -2.91 31.50 15.55
C THR A 22 -3.72 30.96 14.37
N LEU A 23 -3.16 30.99 13.18
CA LEU A 23 -3.42 29.95 12.20
C LEU A 23 -3.03 28.67 12.93
N ALA A 24 -4.02 27.91 13.38
CA ALA A 24 -3.79 26.54 13.81
C ALA A 24 -3.09 25.88 12.62
N ALA A 25 -1.77 25.75 12.71
CA ALA A 25 -1.02 24.96 11.76
C ALA A 25 -1.71 23.59 11.82
N GLN A 26 -2.38 23.23 10.76
CA GLN A 26 -3.02 21.93 10.67
C GLN A 26 -1.92 20.93 10.99
N GLU A 27 -2.10 20.14 12.07
CA GLU A 27 -1.10 19.18 12.48
C GLU A 27 -0.90 18.19 11.34
N TYR A 28 0.24 18.29 10.66
CA TYR A 28 0.56 17.38 9.58
C TYR A 28 0.89 16.02 10.17
N ILE A 29 -0.01 15.06 9.95
CA ILE A 29 0.23 13.67 10.29
C ILE A 29 0.81 12.98 9.03
N PRO A 30 2.10 12.64 9.02
CA PRO A 30 2.69 11.97 7.88
C PRO A 30 2.08 10.57 7.70
N THR A 31 1.88 10.16 6.47
CA THR A 31 1.53 8.77 6.14
C THR A 31 2.62 7.84 6.66
N TYR A 32 2.23 6.80 7.39
CA TYR A 32 3.14 5.76 7.88
C TYR A 32 2.52 4.37 7.72
N GLY A 33 3.37 3.33 7.73
CA GLY A 33 2.94 1.94 7.65
C GLY A 33 2.48 1.48 6.26
N ARG A 34 2.44 2.40 5.27
CA ARG A 34 2.06 2.10 3.89
C ARG A 34 3.23 1.48 3.14
N GLU A 35 2.98 0.38 2.46
CA GLU A 35 3.94 -0.21 1.51
C GLU A 35 3.99 0.62 0.21
N PRO A 36 5.13 0.62 -0.52
CA PRO A 36 5.20 1.22 -1.84
C PRO A 36 4.15 0.64 -2.78
N MET A 37 3.54 1.49 -3.62
CA MET A 37 2.55 1.06 -4.61
C MET A 37 3.15 0.01 -5.55
N ARG A 38 2.33 -0.95 -5.92
CA ARG A 38 2.66 -2.02 -6.87
C ARG A 38 1.42 -2.50 -7.61
N GLY A 39 1.60 -3.25 -8.68
CA GLY A 39 0.54 -4.01 -9.32
C GLY A 39 -0.08 -5.07 -8.40
N GLU A 40 -1.24 -5.55 -8.74
CA GLU A 40 -1.86 -6.68 -8.05
C GLU A 40 -1.21 -7.98 -8.51
N LEU A 41 -0.59 -8.69 -7.57
CA LEU A 41 0.04 -9.98 -7.82
C LEU A 41 -0.49 -11.00 -6.83
N LEU A 42 -1.10 -12.04 -7.35
CA LEU A 42 -1.50 -13.21 -6.58
C LEU A 42 -0.38 -14.25 -6.62
N VAL A 43 -0.18 -14.91 -5.49
CA VAL A 43 0.86 -15.94 -5.36
C VAL A 43 0.22 -17.31 -5.41
N TYR A 44 0.74 -18.15 -6.30
CA TYR A 44 0.33 -19.55 -6.45
C TYR A 44 1.48 -20.49 -6.12
N PRO A 45 1.22 -21.70 -5.62
CA PRO A 45 2.25 -22.68 -5.29
C PRO A 45 3.04 -23.19 -6.51
N SER A 46 2.43 -23.14 -7.70
CA SER A 46 3.05 -23.62 -8.94
C SER A 46 2.57 -22.83 -10.16
N ALA A 47 3.37 -22.86 -11.23
CA ALA A 47 3.00 -22.24 -12.50
C ALA A 47 1.71 -22.83 -13.11
N ARG A 48 1.48 -24.15 -12.91
CA ARG A 48 0.26 -24.81 -13.36
C ARG A 48 -0.96 -24.26 -12.64
N GLU A 49 -0.92 -24.15 -11.32
CA GLU A 49 -2.03 -23.57 -10.54
C GLU A 49 -2.28 -22.11 -10.92
N ALA A 50 -1.22 -21.34 -11.19
CA ALA A 50 -1.36 -19.96 -11.64
C ALA A 50 -2.03 -19.87 -13.02
N ALA A 51 -1.73 -20.79 -13.95
CA ALA A 51 -2.31 -20.81 -15.29
C ALA A 51 -3.77 -21.27 -15.31
N GLU A 52 -4.15 -22.16 -14.40
CA GLU A 52 -5.51 -22.73 -14.29
C GLU A 52 -6.44 -21.89 -13.39
N ALA A 53 -5.88 -20.95 -12.60
CA ALA A 53 -6.64 -20.19 -11.61
C ALA A 53 -7.44 -19.06 -12.27
N ASP A 54 -8.67 -18.90 -11.80
CA ASP A 54 -9.53 -17.75 -12.14
C ASP A 54 -9.38 -16.58 -11.15
N GLY A 55 -8.49 -16.69 -10.16
CA GLY A 55 -8.25 -15.68 -9.12
C GLY A 55 -9.23 -15.74 -7.95
N SER A 56 -10.33 -16.44 -8.04
CA SER A 56 -11.39 -16.47 -7.01
C SER A 56 -11.08 -17.43 -5.86
N ASP A 57 -10.39 -18.53 -6.11
CA ASP A 57 -10.08 -19.58 -5.13
C ASP A 57 -8.57 -19.62 -4.82
N ASN A 58 -8.09 -18.62 -4.11
CA ASN A 58 -6.70 -18.55 -3.68
C ASN A 58 -6.60 -18.64 -2.14
N LYS A 59 -6.03 -19.73 -1.63
CA LYS A 59 -5.84 -19.95 -0.18
C LYS A 59 -4.99 -18.90 0.52
N TYR A 60 -4.28 -18.07 -0.25
CA TYR A 60 -3.46 -16.98 0.25
C TYR A 60 -4.09 -15.59 0.08
N PHE A 61 -5.36 -15.55 -0.30
CA PHE A 61 -6.09 -14.33 -0.56
C PHE A 61 -7.51 -14.42 0.03
N LYS A 62 -7.99 -13.35 0.65
CA LYS A 62 -9.33 -13.28 1.21
C LYS A 62 -9.90 -11.88 1.08
N HIS A 63 -11.03 -11.76 0.39
CA HIS A 63 -11.83 -10.53 0.40
C HIS A 63 -12.43 -10.27 1.78
N LEU A 64 -12.52 -8.99 2.13
CA LEU A 64 -13.18 -8.51 3.33
C LEU A 64 -14.46 -7.77 2.92
N ASN A 65 -15.56 -8.51 2.84
CA ASN A 65 -16.84 -8.01 2.35
C ASN A 65 -17.81 -7.63 3.48
N GLU A 66 -17.58 -8.13 4.69
CA GLU A 66 -18.47 -7.94 5.83
C GLU A 66 -17.87 -6.92 6.80
N TRP A 67 -18.40 -5.70 6.75
CA TRP A 67 -17.97 -4.61 7.62
C TRP A 67 -19.10 -4.14 8.53
N THR A 68 -18.78 -3.96 9.81
CA THR A 68 -19.66 -3.27 10.76
C THR A 68 -19.23 -1.81 10.81
N GLN A 69 -20.14 -0.90 10.43
CA GLN A 69 -19.88 0.53 10.49
C GLN A 69 -20.49 1.14 11.75
N LYS A 70 -19.70 1.96 12.45
CA LYS A 70 -20.14 2.83 13.55
C LYS A 70 -19.56 4.22 13.36
N GLY A 71 -20.37 5.16 12.88
CA GLY A 71 -19.88 6.49 12.50
C GLY A 71 -18.80 6.39 11.43
N ASN A 72 -17.60 6.86 11.74
CA ASN A 72 -16.44 6.85 10.85
C ASN A 72 -15.56 5.59 10.98
N SER A 73 -15.90 4.66 11.84
CA SER A 73 -15.15 3.41 12.03
C SER A 73 -15.82 2.26 11.30
N PHE A 74 -15.02 1.52 10.54
CA PHE A 74 -15.36 0.28 9.84
C PHE A 74 -14.57 -0.87 10.45
N THR A 75 -15.26 -1.85 10.99
CA THR A 75 -14.63 -3.00 11.69
C THR A 75 -15.02 -4.30 10.99
N THR A 76 -14.05 -5.17 10.80
CA THR A 76 -14.23 -6.54 10.29
C THR A 76 -13.27 -7.50 10.98
N ASP A 77 -13.56 -8.79 10.88
CA ASP A 77 -12.67 -9.84 11.34
C ASP A 77 -12.05 -10.58 10.17
N PHE A 78 -10.80 -10.98 10.34
CA PHE A 78 -10.13 -11.89 9.41
C PHE A 78 -9.36 -12.98 10.16
N THR A 79 -9.17 -14.11 9.50
CA THR A 79 -8.45 -15.24 10.07
C THR A 79 -7.13 -15.43 9.34
N VAL A 80 -6.04 -15.54 10.13
CA VAL A 80 -4.72 -15.97 9.66
C VAL A 80 -4.61 -17.47 9.92
N PRO A 81 -4.73 -18.32 8.90
CA PRO A 81 -4.62 -19.76 9.08
C PRO A 81 -3.16 -20.19 9.32
N PHE A 82 -2.94 -21.33 9.93
CA PHE A 82 -1.60 -21.91 10.13
C PHE A 82 -0.77 -22.00 8.83
N ALA A 83 -1.44 -22.23 7.69
CA ALA A 83 -0.80 -22.24 6.37
C ALA A 83 -0.10 -20.90 5.99
N TRP A 84 -0.39 -19.81 6.71
CA TRP A 84 0.27 -18.52 6.54
C TRP A 84 1.46 -18.31 7.50
N ALA A 85 1.81 -19.30 8.30
CA ALA A 85 2.98 -19.24 9.19
C ALA A 85 4.25 -18.93 8.40
N ASN A 86 5.13 -18.06 8.97
CA ASN A 86 6.37 -17.61 8.35
C ASN A 86 6.21 -16.86 7.01
N ARG A 87 5.01 -16.36 6.73
CA ARG A 87 4.70 -15.56 5.55
C ARG A 87 4.38 -14.13 5.98
N GLN A 88 4.30 -13.23 5.02
CA GLN A 88 3.82 -11.87 5.26
C GLN A 88 2.29 -11.84 5.17
N VAL A 89 1.66 -11.10 6.05
CA VAL A 89 0.22 -10.80 6.01
C VAL A 89 0.06 -9.36 5.56
N LEU A 90 -0.53 -9.15 4.39
CA LEU A 90 -0.71 -7.84 3.78
C LEU A 90 -2.21 -7.52 3.72
N PHE A 91 -2.56 -6.30 4.06
CA PHE A 91 -3.90 -5.74 3.89
C PHE A 91 -3.87 -4.70 2.78
N ARG A 92 -4.85 -4.73 1.89
CA ARG A 92 -5.02 -3.71 0.86
C ARG A 92 -6.42 -3.13 0.92
N LEU A 93 -6.49 -1.79 0.83
CA LEU A 93 -7.72 -1.02 0.72
C LEU A 93 -7.73 -0.27 -0.60
N GLY A 94 -8.80 -0.39 -1.37
CA GLY A 94 -8.92 0.21 -2.69
C GLY A 94 -9.02 1.74 -2.64
N TRP A 95 -9.77 2.27 -1.70
CA TRP A 95 -9.93 3.71 -1.45
C TRP A 95 -10.71 3.95 -0.14
N ALA A 96 -10.72 5.19 0.33
CA ALA A 96 -11.55 5.64 1.43
C ALA A 96 -12.09 7.06 1.18
N SER A 97 -13.20 7.44 1.79
CA SER A 97 -13.80 8.78 1.63
C SER A 97 -13.04 9.89 2.36
N ALA A 98 -12.12 9.55 3.26
CA ALA A 98 -11.24 10.48 3.97
C ALA A 98 -9.90 9.79 4.28
N ASP A 99 -8.91 10.56 4.74
CA ASP A 99 -7.72 10.01 5.37
C ASP A 99 -8.10 9.10 6.55
N TYR A 100 -7.31 8.08 6.81
CA TYR A 100 -7.69 7.02 7.72
C TYR A 100 -6.53 6.43 8.50
N GLU A 101 -6.85 5.97 9.69
CA GLU A 101 -6.00 5.12 10.53
C GLU A 101 -6.42 3.66 10.40
N ILE A 102 -5.46 2.76 10.42
CA ILE A 102 -5.68 1.31 10.45
C ILE A 102 -5.27 0.80 11.82
N ARG A 103 -6.15 -0.01 12.43
CA ARG A 103 -5.85 -0.75 13.65
C ARG A 103 -6.03 -2.24 13.43
N VAL A 104 -5.16 -3.01 14.07
CA VAL A 104 -5.24 -4.47 14.13
C VAL A 104 -5.23 -4.88 15.59
N ASN A 105 -6.26 -5.62 16.02
CA ASN A 105 -6.43 -6.05 17.41
C ASN A 105 -6.38 -4.88 18.43
N GLY A 106 -6.87 -3.70 18.01
CA GLY A 106 -6.89 -2.47 18.81
C GLY A 106 -5.60 -1.64 18.78
N GLU A 107 -4.51 -2.14 18.17
CA GLU A 107 -3.24 -1.43 18.03
C GLU A 107 -3.21 -0.62 16.73
N ALA A 108 -2.80 0.65 16.78
CA ALA A 108 -2.62 1.50 15.61
C ALA A 108 -1.39 1.03 14.81
N VAL A 109 -1.60 0.70 13.54
CA VAL A 109 -0.59 0.11 12.65
C VAL A 109 -0.14 1.06 11.58
N ALA A 110 -1.08 1.83 11.02
CA ALA A 110 -0.82 2.69 9.88
C ALA A 110 -1.77 3.88 9.85
N TYR A 111 -1.33 4.93 9.17
CA TYR A 111 -2.16 6.07 8.77
C TYR A 111 -1.88 6.40 7.31
N ASN A 112 -2.93 6.65 6.54
CA ASN A 112 -2.84 7.02 5.14
C ASN A 112 -3.59 8.32 4.84
N SER A 113 -2.87 9.33 4.37
CA SER A 113 -3.44 10.61 3.95
C SER A 113 -3.93 10.59 2.50
N ASP A 114 -3.37 9.71 1.65
CA ASP A 114 -3.80 9.52 0.27
C ASP A 114 -4.92 8.47 0.19
N CYS A 115 -6.15 8.94 0.35
CA CYS A 115 -7.31 8.06 0.48
C CYS A 115 -7.94 7.67 -0.87
N ASN A 116 -7.62 8.36 -1.97
CA ASN A 116 -8.22 8.11 -3.29
C ASN A 116 -7.49 6.99 -4.07
N ALA A 117 -6.26 6.67 -3.69
CA ALA A 117 -5.48 5.62 -4.32
C ALA A 117 -5.49 4.33 -3.50
N PRO A 118 -5.40 3.16 -4.15
CA PRO A 118 -5.20 1.90 -3.44
C PRO A 118 -3.96 1.94 -2.56
N ALA A 119 -4.08 1.41 -1.35
CA ALA A 119 -2.96 1.36 -0.42
C ALA A 119 -2.81 -0.03 0.20
N GLU A 120 -1.56 -0.46 0.39
CA GLU A 120 -1.21 -1.75 0.97
C GLU A 120 -0.42 -1.53 2.28
N PHE A 121 -0.68 -2.38 3.27
CA PHE A 121 -0.11 -2.30 4.61
C PHE A 121 0.36 -3.67 5.07
N ASN A 122 1.54 -3.73 5.68
CA ASN A 122 2.09 -4.97 6.20
C ASN A 122 1.65 -5.18 7.66
N LEU A 123 0.73 -6.11 7.86
CA LEU A 123 0.16 -6.44 9.16
C LEU A 123 0.91 -7.55 9.90
N THR A 124 1.97 -8.11 9.33
CA THR A 124 2.63 -9.34 9.83
C THR A 124 3.02 -9.27 11.31
N ARG A 125 3.40 -8.09 11.80
CA ARG A 125 3.83 -7.92 13.19
C ARG A 125 2.67 -7.78 14.19
N HIS A 126 1.48 -7.45 13.70
CA HIS A 126 0.29 -7.12 14.50
C HIS A 126 -0.79 -8.19 14.40
N ALA A 127 -0.74 -8.99 13.31
CA ALA A 127 -1.64 -10.12 13.12
C ALA A 127 -1.10 -11.36 13.85
N LYS A 128 -1.99 -12.09 14.50
CA LYS A 128 -1.72 -13.38 15.16
C LYS A 128 -2.38 -14.51 14.39
N GLU A 129 -1.94 -15.74 14.62
CA GLU A 129 -2.64 -16.93 14.14
C GLU A 129 -4.07 -16.96 14.69
N GLY A 130 -5.01 -17.39 13.86
CA GLY A 130 -6.43 -17.38 14.18
C GLY A 130 -7.12 -16.06 13.88
N ARG A 131 -8.15 -15.73 14.66
CA ARG A 131 -8.99 -14.55 14.46
C ARG A 131 -8.27 -13.26 14.84
N ASN A 132 -8.37 -12.27 13.97
CA ASN A 132 -7.90 -10.90 14.16
C ASN A 132 -9.03 -9.94 13.86
N THR A 133 -9.05 -8.80 14.53
CA THR A 133 -9.96 -7.70 14.24
C THR A 133 -9.20 -6.60 13.52
N LEU A 134 -9.74 -6.15 12.40
CA LEU A 134 -9.24 -5.03 11.59
C LEU A 134 -10.22 -3.87 11.68
N GLU A 135 -9.71 -2.68 11.93
CA GLU A 135 -10.49 -1.46 11.98
C GLU A 135 -9.87 -0.40 11.07
N VAL A 136 -10.71 0.25 10.27
CA VAL A 136 -10.38 1.41 9.45
C VAL A 136 -11.16 2.60 9.98
N ILE A 137 -10.47 3.61 10.51
CA ILE A 137 -11.06 4.77 11.15
C ILE A 137 -10.82 5.99 10.26
N LEU A 138 -11.87 6.52 9.67
CA LEU A 138 -11.81 7.72 8.84
C LEU A 138 -11.72 8.96 9.72
N SER A 139 -10.87 9.92 9.34
CA SER A 139 -10.81 11.22 9.99
C SER A 139 -12.10 12.03 9.75
N SER A 140 -12.58 12.73 10.77
CA SER A 140 -13.74 13.60 10.65
C SER A 140 -13.57 14.85 11.54
N PRO A 141 -13.39 16.02 10.96
CA PRO A 141 -13.16 16.27 9.53
C PRO A 141 -11.86 15.64 9.04
N SER A 142 -11.73 15.49 7.72
CA SER A 142 -10.45 15.05 7.12
C SER A 142 -9.34 16.01 7.53
N LYS A 143 -8.19 15.45 7.92
CA LYS A 143 -7.01 16.21 8.32
C LYS A 143 -6.16 16.69 7.12
N VAL A 144 -6.53 16.27 5.91
CA VAL A 144 -5.81 16.58 4.68
C VAL A 144 -6.66 17.49 3.81
N GLU A 145 -6.10 18.65 3.45
CA GLU A 145 -6.65 19.47 2.39
C GLU A 145 -6.51 18.75 1.05
N ARG A 146 -7.60 18.63 0.33
CA ARG A 146 -7.61 18.03 -1.00
C ARG A 146 -7.57 19.13 -2.05
N LEU A 147 -6.65 19.00 -3.00
CA LEU A 147 -6.58 19.85 -4.18
C LEU A 147 -7.78 19.66 -5.11
N GLU A 148 -8.43 18.52 -5.02
CA GLU A 148 -9.61 18.21 -5.84
C GLU A 148 -10.87 18.63 -5.09
N SER A 149 -11.77 19.31 -5.78
CA SER A 149 -13.10 19.72 -5.29
C SER A 149 -14.05 18.54 -5.11
N TRP A 150 -13.53 17.36 -4.79
CA TRP A 150 -14.29 16.18 -4.48
C TRP A 150 -15.03 16.41 -3.16
N LYS A 151 -16.36 16.36 -3.21
CA LYS A 151 -17.22 16.74 -2.08
C LYS A 151 -16.87 15.96 -0.83
N ASN A 152 -16.44 16.68 0.21
CA ASN A 152 -16.28 16.13 1.56
C ASN A 152 -17.62 15.82 2.27
N ASP A 153 -18.73 16.00 1.59
CA ASP A 153 -20.08 15.74 2.09
C ASP A 153 -20.53 14.29 1.87
N ALA A 154 -19.66 13.44 1.32
CA ALA A 154 -19.95 12.04 1.19
C ALA A 154 -20.02 11.38 2.58
N SER A 155 -21.03 10.55 2.79
CA SER A 155 -21.09 9.67 3.96
C SER A 155 -19.79 8.87 4.07
N PRO A 156 -19.33 8.55 5.29
CA PRO A 156 -18.15 7.73 5.47
C PRO A 156 -18.26 6.42 4.69
N ALA A 157 -17.25 6.13 3.87
CA ALA A 157 -17.22 4.96 2.99
C ALA A 157 -15.80 4.46 2.75
N ILE A 158 -15.67 3.16 2.50
CA ILE A 158 -14.43 2.49 2.10
C ILE A 158 -14.69 1.64 0.87
N GLY A 159 -13.65 1.48 0.03
CA GLY A 159 -13.68 0.65 -1.16
C GLY A 159 -13.41 -0.82 -0.88
N ALA A 160 -13.23 -1.58 -1.96
CA ALA A 160 -12.88 -2.99 -1.87
C ALA A 160 -11.64 -3.20 -0.99
N ALA A 161 -11.68 -4.23 -0.16
CA ALA A 161 -10.63 -4.52 0.79
C ALA A 161 -10.35 -6.02 0.85
N TRP A 162 -9.08 -6.39 1.06
CA TRP A 162 -8.68 -7.78 1.22
C TRP A 162 -7.41 -7.94 2.03
N VAL A 163 -7.25 -9.12 2.58
CA VAL A 163 -5.99 -9.59 3.17
C VAL A 163 -5.40 -10.70 2.32
N MET A 164 -4.09 -10.70 2.20
CA MET A 164 -3.36 -11.72 1.47
C MET A 164 -2.10 -12.13 2.22
N SER A 165 -1.62 -13.32 1.92
CA SER A 165 -0.37 -13.82 2.45
C SER A 165 0.64 -14.02 1.32
N GLN A 166 1.83 -13.47 1.49
CA GLN A 166 2.93 -13.63 0.55
C GLN A 166 4.17 -14.23 1.21
N PRO A 167 5.02 -14.97 0.46
CA PRO A 167 6.28 -15.47 1.01
C PRO A 167 7.16 -14.35 1.55
N THR A 168 8.00 -14.67 2.51
CA THR A 168 9.01 -13.75 3.06
C THR A 168 10.00 -13.28 1.99
N LEU A 169 10.36 -14.16 1.05
CA LEU A 169 11.08 -13.82 -0.18
C LEU A 169 10.09 -13.94 -1.35
N ARG A 170 9.85 -12.85 -2.07
CA ARG A 170 8.80 -12.78 -3.09
C ARG A 170 9.16 -11.85 -4.24
N ILE A 171 8.53 -12.07 -5.38
CA ILE A 171 8.40 -11.04 -6.41
C ILE A 171 7.35 -10.06 -5.89
N ARG A 172 7.76 -8.81 -5.62
CA ARG A 172 6.88 -7.76 -5.12
C ARG A 172 6.12 -7.10 -6.26
N ASP A 173 6.81 -6.90 -7.39
CA ASP A 173 6.20 -6.24 -8.55
C ASP A 173 6.84 -6.73 -9.85
N ILE A 174 6.08 -6.60 -10.95
CA ILE A 174 6.51 -6.92 -12.31
C ILE A 174 6.33 -5.68 -13.17
N LEU A 175 7.43 -5.16 -13.68
CA LEU A 175 7.49 -3.98 -14.52
C LEU A 175 7.74 -4.42 -15.96
N THR A 176 6.88 -4.03 -16.88
CA THR A 176 7.05 -4.36 -18.30
C THR A 176 7.20 -3.10 -19.13
N LYS A 177 8.15 -3.10 -20.06
CA LYS A 177 8.36 -2.03 -21.03
C LYS A 177 8.60 -2.63 -22.39
N THR A 178 7.93 -2.11 -23.39
CA THR A 178 8.15 -2.47 -24.78
C THR A 178 8.41 -1.20 -25.59
N TRP A 179 9.35 -1.29 -26.55
CA TRP A 179 9.67 -0.19 -27.46
C TRP A 179 10.17 -0.73 -28.79
N ARG A 180 10.16 0.12 -29.80
CA ARG A 180 10.75 -0.18 -31.10
C ARG A 180 12.15 0.43 -31.16
N SER A 181 13.16 -0.37 -31.53
CA SER A 181 14.53 0.08 -31.69
C SER A 181 14.82 0.27 -33.17
N THR A 182 15.12 1.51 -33.57
CA THR A 182 15.57 1.83 -34.93
C THR A 182 17.06 1.52 -35.15
N GLU A 183 17.84 1.47 -34.07
CA GLU A 183 19.27 1.16 -34.10
C GLU A 183 19.55 -0.33 -34.38
N GLU A 184 18.63 -1.20 -34.01
CA GLU A 184 18.72 -2.66 -34.18
C GLU A 184 17.81 -3.19 -35.30
N GLY A 185 17.62 -2.43 -36.37
CA GLY A 185 16.87 -2.90 -37.55
C GLY A 185 15.36 -2.91 -37.38
N ASP A 186 14.81 -1.94 -36.67
CA ASP A 186 13.36 -1.77 -36.43
C ASP A 186 12.71 -2.94 -35.66
N ASN A 187 13.47 -3.55 -34.77
CA ASN A 187 13.00 -4.64 -33.93
C ASN A 187 12.14 -4.13 -32.75
N VAL A 188 11.18 -4.94 -32.36
CA VAL A 188 10.45 -4.72 -31.11
C VAL A 188 11.24 -5.29 -29.97
N MET A 189 11.59 -4.43 -29.03
CA MET A 189 12.31 -4.79 -27.80
C MET A 189 11.33 -4.88 -26.64
N ALA A 190 11.59 -5.77 -25.71
CA ALA A 190 10.85 -5.89 -24.45
C ALA A 190 11.82 -6.01 -23.27
N GLU A 191 11.53 -5.31 -22.22
CA GLU A 191 12.21 -5.44 -20.92
C GLU A 191 11.18 -5.87 -19.87
N VAL A 192 11.56 -6.84 -19.06
CA VAL A 192 10.80 -7.25 -17.87
C VAL A 192 11.66 -7.01 -16.64
N GLY A 193 11.21 -6.12 -15.78
CA GLY A 193 11.80 -5.84 -14.48
C GLY A 193 11.05 -6.59 -13.38
N LEU A 194 11.73 -7.43 -12.61
CA LEU A 194 11.17 -8.11 -11.45
C LEU A 194 11.70 -7.47 -10.19
N VAL A 195 10.82 -6.80 -9.44
CA VAL A 195 11.16 -6.28 -8.11
C VAL A 195 11.05 -7.42 -7.11
N VAL A 196 12.19 -7.85 -6.58
CA VAL A 196 12.27 -8.96 -5.61
C VAL A 196 12.55 -8.40 -4.24
N LYS A 197 11.71 -8.75 -3.26
CA LYS A 197 11.78 -8.27 -1.87
C LYS A 197 11.97 -9.43 -0.90
N SER A 198 12.85 -9.23 0.09
CA SER A 198 13.05 -10.13 1.22
C SER A 198 12.71 -9.43 2.52
N GLU A 199 11.87 -10.05 3.34
CA GLU A 199 11.62 -9.64 4.73
C GLU A 199 12.44 -10.50 5.73
N ALA A 200 13.34 -11.36 5.23
CA ALA A 200 14.16 -12.19 6.06
C ALA A 200 15.17 -11.37 6.88
N LEU A 201 15.48 -11.85 8.09
CA LEU A 201 16.44 -11.20 9.00
C LEU A 201 17.91 -11.53 8.66
N ASN A 202 18.13 -12.30 7.63
CA ASN A 202 19.46 -12.67 7.11
C ASN A 202 19.48 -12.54 5.59
N PRO A 203 20.65 -12.39 4.97
CA PRO A 203 20.78 -12.37 3.52
C PRO A 203 20.19 -13.62 2.88
N ARG A 204 19.56 -13.46 1.72
CA ARG A 204 18.95 -14.54 0.94
C ARG A 204 19.51 -14.51 -0.48
N THR A 205 19.80 -15.70 -0.98
CA THR A 205 20.10 -15.91 -2.41
C THR A 205 18.99 -16.75 -3.00
N SER A 206 18.53 -16.38 -4.18
CA SER A 206 17.51 -17.10 -4.91
C SER A 206 17.80 -17.06 -6.40
N ARG A 207 17.19 -17.96 -7.14
CA ARG A 207 17.24 -18.02 -8.60
C ARG A 207 15.86 -17.74 -9.16
N VAL A 208 15.79 -16.75 -10.05
CA VAL A 208 14.58 -16.45 -10.83
C VAL A 208 14.77 -17.09 -12.20
N HIS A 209 13.83 -17.96 -12.53
CA HIS A 209 13.71 -18.57 -13.86
C HIS A 209 12.63 -17.84 -14.66
N TYR A 210 12.89 -17.62 -15.94
CA TYR A 210 11.88 -17.04 -16.85
C TYR A 210 11.74 -17.86 -18.11
N GLU A 211 10.56 -17.80 -18.68
CA GLU A 211 10.21 -18.43 -19.94
C GLU A 211 9.35 -17.46 -20.75
N LEU A 212 9.76 -17.19 -21.97
CA LEU A 212 8.97 -16.41 -22.93
C LEU A 212 8.22 -17.35 -23.84
N LEU A 213 6.90 -17.27 -23.82
CA LEU A 213 6.03 -18.08 -24.67
C LEU A 213 5.52 -17.26 -25.86
N SER A 214 5.47 -17.87 -27.02
CA SER A 214 4.74 -17.32 -28.17
C SER A 214 3.23 -17.38 -27.89
N PRO A 215 2.40 -16.65 -28.67
CA PRO A 215 0.94 -16.74 -28.56
C PRO A 215 0.37 -18.16 -28.72
N ALA A 216 1.11 -19.05 -29.41
CA ALA A 216 0.75 -20.47 -29.56
C ALA A 216 1.24 -21.35 -28.40
N GLY A 217 1.75 -20.76 -27.32
CA GLY A 217 2.23 -21.48 -26.13
C GLY A 217 3.60 -22.16 -26.30
N LYS A 218 4.30 -21.91 -27.44
CA LYS A 218 5.63 -22.48 -27.65
C LYS A 218 6.71 -21.59 -27.02
N THR A 219 7.64 -22.19 -26.27
CA THR A 219 8.79 -21.49 -25.68
C THR A 219 9.64 -20.83 -26.77
N SER A 220 9.77 -19.51 -26.70
CA SER A 220 10.63 -18.70 -27.61
C SER A 220 11.97 -18.40 -26.98
N ALA A 221 12.02 -18.21 -25.67
CA ALA A 221 13.26 -18.02 -24.91
C ALA A 221 13.07 -18.51 -23.48
N THR A 222 14.18 -18.94 -22.86
CA THR A 222 14.22 -19.30 -21.44
C THR A 222 15.56 -18.91 -20.85
N GLY A 223 15.61 -18.66 -19.56
CA GLY A 223 16.84 -18.36 -18.87
C GLY A 223 16.62 -18.22 -17.37
N TYR A 224 17.69 -17.86 -16.67
CA TYR A 224 17.63 -17.60 -15.24
C TYR A 224 18.59 -16.47 -14.86
N LYS A 225 18.29 -15.83 -13.73
CA LYS A 225 19.21 -14.92 -13.05
C LYS A 225 19.21 -15.20 -11.55
N ASP A 226 20.39 -15.17 -10.97
CA ASP A 226 20.56 -15.26 -9.53
C ASP A 226 20.44 -13.87 -8.91
N ILE A 227 19.79 -13.79 -7.76
CA ILE A 227 19.67 -12.56 -6.96
C ILE A 227 20.17 -12.84 -5.55
N LYS A 228 20.93 -11.91 -5.01
CA LYS A 228 21.34 -11.91 -3.61
C LYS A 228 20.81 -10.66 -2.94
N LEU A 229 19.92 -10.85 -1.99
CA LEU A 229 19.31 -9.76 -1.21
C LEU A 229 19.92 -9.72 0.20
N ASN A 230 20.18 -8.53 0.66
CA ASN A 230 20.53 -8.28 2.06
C ASN A 230 19.32 -8.52 2.97
N MET A 231 19.55 -8.50 4.27
CA MET A 231 18.49 -8.52 5.28
C MET A 231 17.45 -7.44 4.98
N ARG A 232 16.17 -7.84 4.88
CA ARG A 232 15.05 -6.95 4.52
C ARG A 232 15.29 -6.13 3.25
N GLY A 233 16.09 -6.69 2.32
CA GLY A 233 16.49 -6.01 1.09
C GLY A 233 15.47 -6.14 -0.04
N GLU A 234 15.57 -5.23 -0.99
CA GLU A 234 14.83 -5.23 -2.24
C GLU A 234 15.78 -4.91 -3.38
N ASP A 235 15.60 -5.55 -4.53
CA ASP A 235 16.38 -5.30 -5.74
C ASP A 235 15.55 -5.63 -6.98
N THR A 236 15.94 -5.11 -8.14
CA THR A 236 15.25 -5.32 -9.42
C THR A 236 16.11 -6.08 -10.40
N LEU A 237 15.67 -7.26 -10.79
CA LEU A 237 16.23 -8.02 -11.91
C LEU A 237 15.60 -7.56 -13.23
N ARG A 238 16.42 -7.35 -14.26
CA ARG A 238 15.96 -7.01 -15.61
C ARG A 238 16.35 -8.11 -16.61
N PHE A 239 15.40 -8.40 -17.48
CA PHE A 239 15.53 -9.39 -18.54
C PHE A 239 15.23 -8.76 -19.88
#